data_f59b58f08c6d89ab457aff99390302f1
#
_entry.id   f59b58f08c6d89ab457aff99390302f1
#
_cell.length_a   1.000
_cell.length_b   1.000
_cell.length_c   1.000
_cell.angle_alpha   90.00
_cell.angle_beta   90.00
_cell.angle_gamma   90.00
#
_symmetry.space_group_name_H-M   'P 1'
#
loop_
_entity.id
_entity.type
_entity.pdbx_description
1 polymer ?
#
loop_
_entity_poly.entity_id
_entity_poly.type
_entity_poly.pdbx_seq_one_letter_code
_entity_poly.pdbx_strand_id
1 'polypeptide(L)'
;MTIRDSGAFLDALDAEGVTGPVGTVGYCMGGARALNAAATYPGRIVAAASFHGGNLASDAADSPHRNATSIKARVYVGTAGVDRSFPPEQSARLAEALRTAEVDHVIENYAGMVHGWCVPDHSAFDATGAERHSKRMATLFSETLG
;
A
#
# COMPACT_ATOMS: atom_id res chain seq x y z
N MET A 1 -14.69 1.21 -3.87
CA MET A 1 -14.36 -0.03 -3.11
C MET A 1 -14.13 0.35 -1.67
N THR A 2 -14.91 -0.16 -0.78
CA THR A 2 -14.85 0.12 0.66
C THR A 2 -14.13 -1.01 1.40
N ILE A 3 -13.79 -0.81 2.66
CA ILE A 3 -13.24 -1.89 3.52
C ILE A 3 -14.19 -3.10 3.55
N ARG A 4 -15.51 -2.86 3.51
CA ARG A 4 -16.54 -3.88 3.42
C ARG A 4 -16.39 -4.75 2.16
N ASP A 5 -16.02 -4.16 1.02
CA ASP A 5 -15.79 -4.91 -0.22
C ASP A 5 -14.55 -5.81 -0.08
N SER A 6 -13.49 -5.33 0.61
CA SER A 6 -12.31 -6.17 0.89
C SER A 6 -12.66 -7.40 1.72
N GLY A 7 -13.56 -7.27 2.72
CA GLY A 7 -14.09 -8.40 3.48
C GLY A 7 -14.81 -9.40 2.59
N ALA A 8 -15.71 -8.93 1.72
CA ALA A 8 -16.43 -9.80 0.78
C ALA A 8 -15.49 -10.58 -0.17
N PHE A 9 -14.38 -9.96 -0.60
CA PHE A 9 -13.36 -10.67 -1.38
C PHE A 9 -12.66 -11.77 -0.57
N LEU A 10 -12.31 -11.50 0.70
CA LEU A 10 -11.71 -12.52 1.57
C LEU A 10 -12.68 -13.68 1.81
N ASP A 11 -13.97 -13.39 2.05
CA ASP A 11 -15.00 -14.41 2.21
C ASP A 11 -15.17 -15.26 0.94
N ALA A 12 -15.10 -14.65 -0.24
CA ALA A 12 -15.13 -15.35 -1.51
C ALA A 12 -13.91 -16.26 -1.70
N LEU A 13 -12.71 -15.82 -1.33
CA LEU A 13 -11.50 -16.63 -1.35
C LEU A 13 -11.65 -17.85 -0.42
N ASP A 14 -12.18 -17.65 0.78
CA ASP A 14 -12.42 -18.73 1.74
C ASP A 14 -13.42 -19.75 1.19
N ALA A 15 -14.48 -19.30 0.53
CA ALA A 15 -15.46 -20.17 -0.13
C ALA A 15 -14.85 -21.03 -1.25
N GLU A 16 -13.82 -20.52 -1.94
CA GLU A 16 -13.05 -21.23 -2.96
C GLU A 16 -11.90 -22.09 -2.36
N GLY A 17 -11.80 -22.18 -1.04
CA GLY A 17 -10.78 -22.96 -0.35
C GLY A 17 -9.41 -22.26 -0.24
N VAL A 18 -9.30 -20.99 -0.59
CA VAL A 18 -8.07 -20.19 -0.46
C VAL A 18 -8.08 -19.51 0.91
N THR A 19 -7.67 -20.24 1.94
CA THR A 19 -7.71 -19.80 3.35
C THR A 19 -6.36 -19.32 3.89
N GLY A 20 -5.30 -19.36 3.08
CA GLY A 20 -3.96 -18.93 3.44
C GLY A 20 -3.79 -17.40 3.53
N PRO A 21 -2.58 -16.92 3.85
CA PRO A 21 -2.27 -15.50 3.88
C PRO A 21 -2.42 -14.86 2.50
N VAL A 22 -2.81 -13.59 2.48
CA VAL A 22 -2.95 -12.81 1.24
C VAL A 22 -2.15 -11.52 1.31
N GLY A 23 -1.75 -11.02 0.14
CA GLY A 23 -1.17 -9.70 -0.04
C GLY A 23 -2.15 -8.74 -0.71
N THR A 24 -2.06 -7.47 -0.39
CA THR A 24 -2.82 -6.42 -1.06
C THR A 24 -1.89 -5.45 -1.78
N VAL A 25 -2.33 -4.97 -2.93
CA VAL A 25 -1.64 -3.89 -3.65
C VAL A 25 -2.66 -2.85 -4.09
N GLY A 26 -2.29 -1.59 -3.99
CA GLY A 26 -3.13 -0.49 -4.43
C GLY A 26 -2.34 0.62 -5.11
N TYR A 27 -2.96 1.23 -6.10
CA TYR A 27 -2.42 2.31 -6.89
C TYR A 27 -3.30 3.55 -6.72
N CYS A 28 -2.70 4.74 -6.71
CA CYS A 28 -3.45 5.98 -6.57
C CYS A 28 -4.36 5.94 -5.31
N MET A 29 -5.64 6.17 -5.46
CA MET A 29 -6.65 6.01 -4.40
C MET A 29 -6.65 4.61 -3.77
N GLY A 30 -6.30 3.58 -4.55
CA GLY A 30 -6.21 2.19 -4.08
C GLY A 30 -5.11 1.96 -3.05
N GLY A 31 -4.05 2.80 -3.03
CA GLY A 31 -2.97 2.71 -2.06
C GLY A 31 -3.44 2.86 -0.62
N ALA A 32 -4.27 3.87 -0.34
CA ALA A 32 -4.87 4.04 0.98
C ALA A 32 -5.78 2.86 1.36
N ARG A 33 -6.50 2.31 0.39
CA ARG A 33 -7.39 1.16 0.60
C ARG A 33 -6.63 -0.11 0.93
N ALA A 34 -5.49 -0.36 0.28
CA ALA A 34 -4.64 -1.51 0.56
C ALA A 34 -4.12 -1.46 2.02
N LEU A 35 -3.65 -0.30 2.48
CA LEU A 35 -3.19 -0.13 3.87
C LEU A 35 -4.34 -0.27 4.89
N ASN A 36 -5.50 0.32 4.60
CA ASN A 36 -6.67 0.20 5.47
C ASN A 36 -7.22 -1.23 5.53
N ALA A 37 -7.17 -1.98 4.42
CA ALA A 37 -7.54 -3.39 4.41
C ALA A 37 -6.59 -4.20 5.31
N ALA A 38 -5.27 -3.96 5.23
CA ALA A 38 -4.29 -4.62 6.10
C ALA A 38 -4.52 -4.32 7.60
N ALA A 39 -4.93 -3.11 7.94
CA ALA A 39 -5.28 -2.75 9.31
C ALA A 39 -6.59 -3.42 9.79
N THR A 40 -7.54 -3.64 8.87
CA THR A 40 -8.85 -4.20 9.21
C THR A 40 -8.84 -5.73 9.26
N TYR A 41 -8.01 -6.38 8.44
CA TYR A 41 -7.94 -7.84 8.33
C TYR A 41 -6.53 -8.37 8.65
N PRO A 42 -5.95 -8.04 9.82
CA PRO A 42 -4.55 -8.39 10.14
C PRO A 42 -4.30 -9.89 10.28
N GLY A 43 -5.35 -10.70 10.43
CA GLY A 43 -5.25 -12.16 10.49
C GLY A 43 -5.13 -12.82 9.10
N ARG A 44 -5.42 -12.09 8.03
CA ARG A 44 -5.39 -12.61 6.65
C ARG A 44 -4.38 -11.88 5.77
N ILE A 45 -4.25 -10.56 5.93
CA ILE A 45 -3.38 -9.74 5.09
C ILE A 45 -2.02 -9.62 5.78
N VAL A 46 -1.01 -10.23 5.16
CA VAL A 46 0.37 -10.29 5.67
C VAL A 46 1.33 -9.37 4.91
N ALA A 47 0.90 -8.83 3.78
CA ALA A 47 1.65 -7.86 3.00
C ALA A 47 0.72 -6.80 2.41
N ALA A 48 1.14 -5.55 2.40
CA ALA A 48 0.39 -4.45 1.80
C ALA A 48 1.33 -3.51 1.05
N ALA A 49 1.06 -3.28 -0.23
CA ALA A 49 1.82 -2.36 -1.07
C ALA A 49 0.95 -1.20 -1.55
N SER A 50 1.51 0.01 -1.49
CA SER A 50 0.90 1.23 -2.02
C SER A 50 1.87 1.88 -3.01
N PHE A 51 1.44 2.05 -4.26
CA PHE A 51 2.23 2.74 -5.28
C PHE A 51 1.52 4.03 -5.69
N HIS A 52 2.26 5.14 -5.68
CA HIS A 52 1.74 6.50 -5.84
C HIS A 52 0.40 6.73 -5.12
N GLY A 53 0.27 6.17 -3.93
CA GLY A 53 -0.93 6.32 -3.11
C GLY A 53 -1.06 7.75 -2.59
N GLY A 54 -2.27 8.30 -2.73
CA GLY A 54 -2.59 9.62 -2.19
C GLY A 54 -3.19 9.56 -0.79
N ASN A 55 -3.04 10.65 -0.03
CA ASN A 55 -3.68 10.87 1.26
C ASN A 55 -3.44 9.76 2.31
N LEU A 56 -2.24 9.16 2.29
CA LEU A 56 -1.92 8.07 3.21
C LEU A 56 -1.76 8.53 4.66
N ALA A 57 -1.52 9.83 4.88
CA ALA A 57 -1.41 10.44 6.20
C ALA A 57 -2.03 11.84 6.24
N SER A 58 -3.24 11.97 5.69
CA SER A 58 -4.05 13.18 5.69
C SER A 58 -4.77 13.40 7.02
N ASP A 59 -5.51 14.51 7.14
CA ASP A 59 -6.31 14.79 8.33
C ASP A 59 -7.67 14.06 8.34
N ALA A 60 -8.01 13.32 7.29
CA ALA A 60 -9.22 12.52 7.23
C ALA A 60 -9.27 11.45 8.32
N ALA A 61 -10.48 11.18 8.83
CA ALA A 61 -10.67 10.23 9.93
C ALA A 61 -10.27 8.80 9.56
N ASP A 62 -10.43 8.43 8.29
CA ASP A 62 -10.10 7.12 7.71
C ASP A 62 -8.69 7.05 7.09
N SER A 63 -7.86 8.05 7.36
CA SER A 63 -6.49 8.08 6.83
C SER A 63 -5.65 6.92 7.37
N PRO A 64 -4.94 6.16 6.51
CA PRO A 64 -4.26 4.93 6.87
C PRO A 64 -3.33 5.02 8.08
N HIS A 65 -2.57 6.11 8.22
CA HIS A 65 -1.63 6.28 9.32
C HIS A 65 -2.29 6.20 10.71
N ARG A 66 -3.59 6.54 10.81
CA ARG A 66 -4.34 6.48 12.08
C ARG A 66 -4.60 5.05 12.55
N ASN A 67 -4.54 4.09 11.63
CA ASN A 67 -4.78 2.67 11.88
C ASN A 67 -3.48 1.86 11.95
N ALA A 68 -2.31 2.51 11.99
CA ALA A 68 -1.00 1.85 11.95
C ALA A 68 -0.85 0.78 13.04
N THR A 69 -1.35 1.00 14.25
CA THR A 69 -1.28 0.05 15.37
C THR A 69 -2.01 -1.27 15.11
N SER A 70 -2.96 -1.29 14.18
CA SER A 70 -3.71 -2.48 13.79
C SER A 70 -3.05 -3.27 12.66
N ILE A 71 -2.06 -2.68 11.97
CA ILE A 71 -1.35 -3.34 10.85
C ILE A 71 -0.37 -4.37 11.41
N LYS A 72 -0.50 -5.62 10.95
CA LYS A 72 0.44 -6.72 11.22
C LYS A 72 1.19 -7.14 9.94
N ALA A 73 0.76 -6.64 8.80
CA ALA A 73 1.36 -6.87 7.50
C ALA A 73 2.72 -6.15 7.38
N ARG A 74 3.63 -6.72 6.59
CA ARG A 74 4.76 -5.95 6.05
C ARG A 74 4.22 -4.94 5.03
N VAL A 75 4.65 -3.69 5.15
CA VAL A 75 4.16 -2.58 4.33
C VAL A 75 5.24 -2.08 3.39
N TYR A 76 4.91 -1.90 2.12
CA TYR A 76 5.74 -1.20 1.16
C TYR A 76 4.99 0.01 0.60
N VAL A 77 5.62 1.17 0.61
CA VAL A 77 5.06 2.39 0.01
C VAL A 77 6.05 2.97 -0.99
N GLY A 78 5.69 2.90 -2.27
CA GLY A 78 6.41 3.60 -3.35
C GLY A 78 5.79 4.97 -3.58
N THR A 79 6.54 6.04 -3.24
CA THR A 79 6.07 7.41 -3.41
C THR A 79 6.54 7.99 -4.73
N ALA A 80 5.73 8.80 -5.41
CA ALA A 80 6.21 9.62 -6.50
C ALA A 80 7.13 10.73 -5.97
N GLY A 81 8.15 11.07 -6.75
CA GLY A 81 9.10 12.14 -6.38
C GLY A 81 8.43 13.49 -6.22
N VAL A 82 7.37 13.75 -7.01
CA VAL A 82 6.51 14.92 -6.90
C VAL A 82 5.06 14.48 -6.95
N ASP A 83 4.34 14.59 -5.83
CA ASP A 83 2.93 14.21 -5.73
C ASP A 83 2.19 15.14 -4.75
N ARG A 84 1.23 15.89 -5.28
CA ARG A 84 0.41 16.80 -4.45
C ARG A 84 -0.54 16.05 -3.52
N SER A 85 -0.90 14.82 -3.87
CA SER A 85 -1.80 13.99 -3.05
C SER A 85 -1.08 13.30 -1.89
N PHE A 86 0.26 13.26 -1.94
CA PHE A 86 1.09 12.72 -0.86
C PHE A 86 2.38 13.52 -0.70
N PRO A 87 2.28 14.76 -0.20
CA PRO A 87 3.42 15.66 -0.03
C PRO A 87 4.38 15.16 1.08
N PRO A 88 5.60 15.71 1.17
CA PRO A 88 6.62 15.30 2.13
C PRO A 88 6.15 15.24 3.58
N GLU A 89 5.28 16.15 4.00
CA GLU A 89 4.73 16.21 5.36
C GLU A 89 3.86 14.97 5.67
N GLN A 90 3.08 14.50 4.71
CA GLN A 90 2.32 13.27 4.85
C GLN A 90 3.24 12.04 4.87
N SER A 91 4.30 12.03 4.05
CA SER A 91 5.29 10.95 4.04
C SER A 91 6.00 10.83 5.39
N ALA A 92 6.41 11.95 5.98
CA ALA A 92 7.01 11.98 7.31
C ALA A 92 6.04 11.48 8.38
N ARG A 93 4.79 11.93 8.35
CA ARG A 93 3.73 11.52 9.29
C ARG A 93 3.42 10.02 9.19
N LEU A 94 3.37 9.48 7.98
CA LEU A 94 3.17 8.04 7.77
C LEU A 94 4.35 7.23 8.32
N ALA A 95 5.58 7.66 8.03
CA ALA A 95 6.79 6.99 8.51
C ALA A 95 6.83 6.97 10.04
N GLU A 96 6.50 8.08 10.70
CA GLU A 96 6.43 8.18 12.15
C GLU A 96 5.37 7.23 12.72
N ALA A 97 4.17 7.20 12.14
CA ALA A 97 3.07 6.34 12.59
C ALA A 97 3.43 4.84 12.47
N LEU A 98 3.98 4.42 11.34
CA LEU A 98 4.38 3.03 11.12
C LEU A 98 5.54 2.63 12.04
N ARG A 99 6.53 3.51 12.23
CA ARG A 99 7.66 3.26 13.15
C ARG A 99 7.20 3.16 14.59
N THR A 100 6.36 4.08 15.05
CA THR A 100 5.83 4.07 16.43
C THR A 100 4.98 2.83 16.70
N ALA A 101 4.24 2.36 15.69
CA ALA A 101 3.45 1.12 15.78
C ALA A 101 4.29 -0.15 15.58
N GLU A 102 5.61 -0.04 15.37
CA GLU A 102 6.53 -1.15 15.11
C GLU A 102 6.14 -2.02 13.91
N VAL A 103 5.53 -1.41 12.88
CA VAL A 103 5.21 -2.07 11.62
C VAL A 103 6.49 -2.25 10.79
N ASP A 104 6.76 -3.47 10.34
CA ASP A 104 7.84 -3.73 9.37
C ASP A 104 7.49 -3.06 8.04
N HIS A 105 8.26 -2.05 7.63
CA HIS A 105 7.91 -1.23 6.47
C HIS A 105 9.09 -0.64 5.72
N VAL A 106 8.84 -0.36 4.45
CA VAL A 106 9.71 0.43 3.57
C VAL A 106 8.89 1.55 2.94
N ILE A 107 9.39 2.78 3.02
CA ILE A 107 8.90 3.92 2.23
C ILE A 107 10.02 4.30 1.27
N GLU A 108 9.79 4.12 -0.03
CA GLU A 108 10.79 4.33 -1.08
C GLU A 108 10.35 5.45 -2.02
N ASN A 109 11.23 6.47 -2.20
CA ASN A 109 10.95 7.56 -3.12
C ASN A 109 11.41 7.22 -4.55
N TYR A 110 10.52 7.34 -5.50
CA TYR A 110 10.78 7.22 -6.94
C TYR A 110 11.13 8.61 -7.49
N ALA A 111 12.38 9.00 -7.28
CA ALA A 111 12.88 10.32 -7.64
C ALA A 111 12.70 10.59 -9.15
N GLY A 112 12.22 11.78 -9.48
CA GLY A 112 11.94 12.21 -10.86
C GLY A 112 10.64 11.69 -11.44
N MET A 113 9.94 10.79 -10.76
CA MET A 113 8.66 10.26 -11.21
C MET A 113 7.49 11.03 -10.63
N VAL A 114 6.39 11.05 -11.36
CA VAL A 114 5.15 11.73 -10.96
C VAL A 114 4.03 10.72 -10.74
N HIS A 115 2.94 11.15 -10.14
CA HIS A 115 1.77 10.30 -9.88
C HIS A 115 1.34 9.51 -11.12
N GLY A 116 1.20 8.19 -11.01
CA GLY A 116 0.81 7.32 -12.12
C GLY A 116 1.96 6.69 -12.91
N TRP A 117 3.23 6.85 -12.50
CA TRP A 117 4.42 6.40 -13.25
C TRP A 117 4.41 4.93 -13.66
N CYS A 118 3.77 4.04 -12.91
CA CYS A 118 3.79 2.60 -13.18
C CYS A 118 2.56 2.09 -13.97
N VAL A 119 1.68 3.00 -14.41
CA VAL A 119 0.47 2.64 -15.17
C VAL A 119 0.74 2.81 -16.66
N PRO A 120 0.80 1.72 -17.47
CA PRO A 120 1.28 1.77 -18.87
C PRO A 120 0.53 2.76 -19.76
N ASP A 121 -0.77 2.91 -19.58
CA ASP A 121 -1.62 3.78 -20.42
C ASP A 121 -1.72 5.23 -19.89
N HIS A 122 -0.98 5.54 -18.83
CA HIS A 122 -0.97 6.87 -18.24
C HIS A 122 0.11 7.74 -18.88
N SER A 123 -0.15 9.03 -19.08
CA SER A 123 0.82 9.99 -19.66
C SER A 123 2.10 10.16 -18.81
N ALA A 124 2.05 9.79 -17.54
CA ALA A 124 3.17 9.81 -16.61
C ALA A 124 4.00 8.52 -16.62
N PHE A 125 3.68 7.54 -17.47
CA PHE A 125 4.35 6.24 -17.47
C PHE A 125 5.87 6.38 -17.63
N ASP A 126 6.60 5.69 -16.75
CA ASP A 126 8.05 5.55 -16.80
C ASP A 126 8.43 4.08 -16.75
N ALA A 127 9.03 3.57 -17.81
CA ALA A 127 9.35 2.15 -17.94
C ALA A 127 10.35 1.65 -16.88
N THR A 128 11.34 2.47 -16.53
CA THR A 128 12.33 2.14 -15.47
C THR A 128 11.69 2.07 -14.11
N GLY A 129 10.83 3.05 -13.80
CA GLY A 129 10.06 3.06 -12.56
C GLY A 129 9.07 1.93 -12.46
N ALA A 130 8.41 1.58 -13.57
CA ALA A 130 7.48 0.46 -13.62
C ALA A 130 8.20 -0.89 -13.41
N GLU A 131 9.38 -1.07 -13.98
CA GLU A 131 10.20 -2.26 -13.73
C GLU A 131 10.65 -2.36 -12.27
N ARG A 132 11.11 -1.25 -11.69
CA ARG A 132 11.50 -1.18 -10.27
C ARG A 132 10.31 -1.51 -9.37
N HIS A 133 9.14 -0.93 -9.63
CA HIS A 133 7.89 -1.22 -8.94
C HIS A 133 7.56 -2.72 -8.96
N SER A 134 7.62 -3.35 -10.13
CA SER A 134 7.33 -4.79 -10.29
C SER A 134 8.30 -5.66 -9.48
N LYS A 135 9.59 -5.33 -9.49
CA LYS A 135 10.60 -6.02 -8.68
C LYS A 135 10.35 -5.89 -7.18
N ARG A 136 10.01 -4.69 -6.71
CA ARG A 136 9.70 -4.45 -5.28
C ARG A 136 8.46 -5.20 -4.82
N MET A 137 7.40 -5.20 -5.64
CA MET A 137 6.19 -5.95 -5.36
C MET A 137 6.44 -7.46 -5.33
N ALA A 138 7.18 -7.99 -6.31
CA ALA A 138 7.54 -9.41 -6.35
C ALA A 138 8.36 -9.81 -5.12
N THR A 139 9.34 -8.99 -4.72
CA THR A 139 10.15 -9.23 -3.52
C THR A 139 9.27 -9.25 -2.27
N LEU A 140 8.43 -8.24 -2.07
CA LEU A 140 7.51 -8.18 -0.92
C LEU A 140 6.68 -9.45 -0.82
N PHE A 141 6.05 -9.87 -1.91
CA PHE A 141 5.16 -11.02 -1.89
C PHE A 141 5.90 -12.36 -1.77
N SER A 142 7.07 -12.51 -2.37
CA SER A 142 7.88 -13.73 -2.21
C SER A 142 8.39 -13.92 -0.78
N GLU A 143 8.70 -12.84 -0.08
CA GLU A 143 9.19 -12.88 1.31
C GLU A 143 8.07 -13.08 2.34
N THR A 144 6.82 -12.78 1.98
CA THR A 144 5.69 -12.78 2.94
C THR A 144 4.64 -13.85 2.67
N LEU A 145 4.49 -14.27 1.43
CA LEU A 145 3.49 -15.27 1.02
C LEU A 145 4.09 -16.66 0.80
N GLY A 146 5.41 -16.75 0.74
CA GLY A 146 6.15 -18.02 0.59
C GLY A 146 6.34 -18.40 -0.86
#